data_af2d1d1be54e6e48130b18c1d0d65d40
#
_entry.id   af2d1d1be54e6e48130b18c1d0d65d40
#
_cell.length_a   1.000
_cell.length_b   1.000
_cell.length_c   1.000
_cell.angle_alpha   90.00
_cell.angle_beta   90.00
_cell.angle_gamma   90.00
#
_symmetry.space_group_name_H-M   'P 1'
#
loop_
_entity.id
_entity.type
_entity.pdbx_description
1 polymer ?
#
loop_
_entity_poly.entity_id
_entity_poly.type
_entity_poly.pdbx_seq_one_letter_code
_entity_poly.pdbx_strand_id
1 'polypeptide(L)'
;MPAPRKFEPHYRRIIADIRERIASGEWPPGHKLPSTKALADMYDVGSQSTVRQAITILIETGELYGHQGLGVFVALPQAGGGVTHGHA
;
A
#
# COMPACT_ATOMS: atom_id res chain seq x y z
N MET A 1 -19.84 -16.08 -16.51
CA MET A 1 -20.05 -15.82 -15.61
C MET A 1 -19.11 -15.18 -14.81
N PRO A 2 -19.29 -14.39 -14.33
CA PRO A 2 -18.43 -13.62 -13.63
C PRO A 2 -18.03 -14.11 -12.33
N ALA A 3 -18.21 -15.27 -12.14
CA ALA A 3 -17.87 -15.81 -10.91
C ALA A 3 -16.51 -15.51 -10.40
N PRO A 4 -15.53 -15.38 -11.23
CA PRO A 4 -14.20 -15.18 -10.73
C PRO A 4 -14.07 -14.04 -9.79
N ARG A 5 -14.89 -13.02 -10.00
CA ARG A 5 -14.75 -11.92 -9.21
C ARG A 5 -14.99 -12.18 -7.76
N LYS A 6 -15.76 -13.16 -7.45
CA LYS A 6 -16.02 -13.47 -6.10
C LYS A 6 -14.83 -13.96 -5.35
N PHE A 7 -13.89 -14.52 -6.05
CA PHE A 7 -12.75 -15.09 -5.39
C PHE A 7 -11.56 -14.18 -5.34
N GLU A 8 -11.73 -12.95 -5.77
CA GLU A 8 -10.62 -12.04 -5.71
C GLU A 8 -10.37 -11.65 -4.28
N PRO A 9 -9.18 -11.86 -3.73
CA PRO A 9 -8.90 -11.51 -2.35
C PRO A 9 -9.06 -10.03 -2.12
N HIS A 10 -9.57 -9.67 -0.97
CA HIS A 10 -9.73 -8.27 -0.63
C HIS A 10 -8.40 -7.52 -0.65
N TYR A 11 -7.31 -8.17 -0.27
CA TYR A 11 -6.04 -7.45 -0.24
C TYR A 11 -5.62 -6.98 -1.63
N ARG A 12 -6.01 -7.70 -2.67
CA ARG A 12 -5.68 -7.27 -4.03
C ARG A 12 -6.40 -5.99 -4.40
N ARG A 13 -7.64 -5.88 -3.98
CA ARG A 13 -8.42 -4.68 -4.24
C ARG A 13 -7.81 -3.50 -3.49
N ILE A 14 -7.38 -3.74 -2.26
CA ILE A 14 -6.76 -2.70 -1.46
C ILE A 14 -5.46 -2.25 -2.10
N ILE A 15 -4.65 -3.19 -2.57
CA ILE A 15 -3.40 -2.86 -3.25
C ILE A 15 -3.68 -1.99 -4.47
N ALA A 16 -4.64 -2.40 -5.28
CA ALA A 16 -4.97 -1.66 -6.50
C ALA A 16 -5.44 -0.25 -6.16
N ASP A 17 -6.24 -0.10 -5.14
CA ASP A 17 -6.74 1.20 -4.75
C ASP A 17 -5.64 2.09 -4.23
N ILE A 18 -4.75 1.55 -3.41
CA ILE A 18 -3.65 2.33 -2.88
C ILE A 18 -2.75 2.80 -4.02
N ARG A 19 -2.47 1.90 -4.97
CA ARG A 19 -1.67 2.27 -6.14
C ARG A 19 -2.32 3.38 -6.94
N GLU A 20 -3.63 3.32 -7.05
CA GLU A 20 -4.36 4.34 -7.78
C GLU A 20 -4.24 5.70 -7.09
N ARG A 21 -4.36 5.73 -5.77
CA ARG A 21 -4.25 6.96 -5.03
C ARG A 21 -2.85 7.56 -5.12
N ILE A 22 -1.85 6.71 -5.16
CA ILE A 22 -0.48 7.17 -5.34
C ILE A 22 -0.29 7.70 -6.75
N ALA A 23 -0.78 6.98 -7.74
CA ALA A 23 -0.62 7.37 -9.13
C ALA A 23 -1.34 8.66 -9.45
N SER A 24 -2.49 8.88 -8.83
CA SER A 24 -3.27 10.08 -9.09
C SER A 24 -2.75 11.30 -8.36
N GLY A 25 -1.83 11.10 -7.43
CA GLY A 25 -1.32 12.21 -6.64
C GLY A 25 -2.12 12.48 -5.38
N GLU A 26 -3.16 11.73 -5.16
CA GLU A 26 -3.94 11.89 -3.94
C GLU A 26 -3.08 11.63 -2.73
N TRP A 27 -2.21 10.62 -2.82
CA TRP A 27 -1.23 10.34 -1.79
C TRP A 27 0.16 10.54 -2.37
N PRO A 28 0.70 11.75 -2.24
CA PRO A 28 2.01 12.05 -2.82
C PRO A 28 3.14 11.38 -2.04
N PRO A 29 4.34 11.37 -2.61
CA PRO A 29 5.48 10.81 -1.91
C PRO A 29 5.62 11.41 -0.52
N GLY A 30 5.88 10.56 0.45
CA GLY A 30 6.01 10.99 1.83
C GLY A 30 4.71 11.09 2.60
N HIS A 31 3.60 10.90 1.91
CA HIS A 31 2.29 10.96 2.56
C HIS A 31 2.15 9.82 3.56
N LYS A 32 1.64 10.14 4.73
CA LYS A 32 1.40 9.12 5.75
C LYS A 32 0.05 8.50 5.51
N LEU A 33 0.00 7.17 5.43
CA LEU A 33 -1.25 6.48 5.22
C LEU A 33 -2.10 6.48 6.50
N PRO A 34 -3.42 6.35 6.36
CA PRO A 34 -4.28 6.16 7.52
C PRO A 34 -3.88 4.89 8.26
N SER A 35 -4.30 4.76 9.50
CA SER A 35 -3.98 3.58 10.29
C SER A 35 -4.61 2.35 9.67
N THR A 36 -4.12 1.18 10.06
CA THR A 36 -4.69 -0.07 9.59
C THR A 36 -6.19 -0.14 9.86
N LYS A 37 -6.59 0.30 11.04
CA LYS A 37 -8.00 0.29 11.37
C LYS A 37 -8.79 1.24 10.49
N ALA A 38 -8.26 2.43 10.24
CA ALA A 38 -8.94 3.39 9.39
C ALA A 38 -9.05 2.88 7.96
N LEU A 39 -8.00 2.22 7.48
CA LEU A 39 -8.04 1.64 6.15
C LEU A 39 -9.05 0.51 6.07
N ALA A 40 -9.14 -0.30 7.11
CA ALA A 40 -10.13 -1.37 7.12
C ALA A 40 -11.53 -0.80 7.03
N ASP A 41 -11.79 0.29 7.75
CA ASP A 41 -13.08 0.95 7.68
C ASP A 41 -13.33 1.56 6.30
N MET A 42 -12.30 2.17 5.75
CA MET A 42 -12.40 2.82 4.45
C MET A 42 -12.72 1.84 3.34
N TYR A 43 -12.15 0.64 3.43
CA TYR A 43 -12.38 -0.38 2.41
C TYR A 43 -13.47 -1.35 2.78
N ASP A 44 -14.11 -1.11 3.92
CA ASP A 44 -15.22 -1.93 4.36
C ASP A 44 -14.83 -3.40 4.46
N VAL A 45 -13.68 -3.67 5.04
CA VAL A 45 -13.26 -5.04 5.29
C VAL A 45 -13.29 -5.27 6.79
N GLY A 46 -13.70 -6.45 7.16
CA GLY A 46 -13.85 -6.75 8.57
C GLY A 46 -12.57 -7.10 9.28
N SER A 47 -11.48 -7.24 8.56
CA SER A 47 -10.24 -7.72 9.15
C SER A 47 -9.10 -6.78 8.89
N GLN A 48 -8.44 -6.34 9.94
CA GLN A 48 -7.25 -5.53 9.78
C GLN A 48 -6.09 -6.35 9.22
N SER A 49 -6.14 -7.67 9.37
CA SER A 49 -5.09 -8.52 8.80
C SER A 49 -5.04 -8.39 7.30
N THR A 50 -6.19 -8.25 6.67
CA THR A 50 -6.26 -8.11 5.22
C THR A 50 -5.57 -6.84 4.78
N VAL A 51 -5.79 -5.75 5.52
CA VAL A 51 -5.14 -4.49 5.21
C VAL A 51 -3.64 -4.61 5.43
N ARG A 52 -3.23 -5.24 6.52
CA ARG A 52 -1.81 -5.42 6.80
C ARG A 52 -1.13 -6.23 5.72
N GLN A 53 -1.81 -7.24 5.21
CA GLN A 53 -1.25 -8.05 4.14
C GLN A 53 -1.00 -7.20 2.90
N ALA A 54 -1.96 -6.37 2.54
CA ALA A 54 -1.81 -5.49 1.39
C ALA A 54 -0.64 -4.53 1.59
N ILE A 55 -0.55 -3.94 2.77
CA ILE A 55 0.51 -3.00 3.07
C ILE A 55 1.87 -3.69 3.04
N THR A 56 1.96 -4.89 3.59
CA THR A 56 3.22 -5.63 3.60
C THR A 56 3.70 -5.87 2.18
N ILE A 57 2.79 -6.23 1.29
CA ILE A 57 3.15 -6.46 -0.10
C ILE A 57 3.68 -5.18 -0.73
N LEU A 58 3.02 -4.06 -0.48
CA LEU A 58 3.44 -2.80 -1.06
C LEU A 58 4.77 -2.30 -0.47
N ILE A 59 5.05 -2.67 0.76
CA ILE A 59 6.35 -2.36 1.34
C ILE A 59 7.42 -3.21 0.66
N GLU A 60 7.12 -4.47 0.42
CA GLU A 60 8.07 -5.36 -0.25
C GLU A 60 8.37 -4.92 -1.67
N THR A 61 7.41 -4.33 -2.34
CA THR A 61 7.63 -3.84 -3.70
C THR A 61 8.33 -2.49 -3.71
N GLY A 62 8.45 -1.85 -2.55
CA GLY A 62 9.09 -0.54 -2.49
C GLY A 62 8.16 0.63 -2.69
N GLU A 63 6.88 0.39 -2.86
CA GLU A 63 5.92 1.48 -3.08
C GLU A 63 5.55 2.19 -1.79
N LEU A 64 5.63 1.47 -0.67
CA LEU A 64 5.40 2.05 0.64
C LEU A 64 6.59 1.71 1.53
N TYR A 65 6.74 2.44 2.62
CA TYR A 65 7.71 2.02 3.60
C TYR A 65 7.12 2.20 4.99
N GLY A 66 7.50 1.30 5.89
CA GLY A 66 7.05 1.36 7.27
C GLY A 66 8.11 2.02 8.13
N HIS A 67 7.68 2.87 9.04
CA HIS A 67 8.59 3.48 9.98
C HIS A 67 8.07 3.13 11.36
N GLN A 68 8.81 2.30 12.04
CA GLN A 68 8.36 1.80 13.32
C GLN A 68 8.03 2.94 14.28
N GLY A 69 6.87 2.85 14.86
CA GLY A 69 6.43 3.89 15.78
C GLY A 69 5.77 5.09 15.12
N LEU A 70 5.93 5.26 13.83
CA LEU A 70 5.36 6.41 13.13
C LEU A 70 4.25 6.05 12.15
N GLY A 71 4.36 4.90 11.54
CA GLY A 71 3.33 4.46 10.60
C GLY A 71 3.89 4.06 9.25
N VAL A 72 3.02 4.10 8.26
CA VAL A 72 3.38 3.71 6.90
C VAL A 72 3.27 4.93 6.01
N PHE A 73 4.22 5.07 5.11
CA PHE A 73 4.32 6.25 4.25
C PHE A 73 4.51 5.85 2.80
N VAL A 74 4.08 6.71 1.90
CA VAL A 74 4.33 6.53 0.48
C VAL A 74 5.82 6.75 0.24
N ALA A 75 6.47 5.79 -0.42
CA ALA A 75 7.89 5.89 -0.67
C ALA A 75 8.19 7.04 -1.63
N LEU A 76 9.34 7.64 -1.47
CA LEU A 76 9.77 8.68 -2.36
C LEU A 76 10.21 8.08 -3.68
N PRO A 77 10.05 8.79 -4.79
CA PRO A 77 10.49 8.26 -6.08
C PRO A 77 11.98 7.99 -6.02
N GLN A 78 12.35 6.86 -6.57
CA GLN A 78 13.74 6.49 -6.60
C GLN A 78 14.28 6.76 -7.97
N ALA A 79 14.36 7.98 -8.30
CA ALA A 79 14.84 8.26 -9.62
C ALA A 79 16.15 7.61 -9.80
N GLY A 80 16.30 6.93 -10.78
CA GLY A 80 17.49 6.26 -10.96
C GLY A 80 17.55 5.12 -10.09
N GLY A 81 16.54 4.79 -9.64
CA GLY A 81 16.50 3.65 -9.02
C GLY A 81 17.43 3.42 -8.09
N GLY A 82 17.46 3.64 -7.71
CA GLY A 82 18.13 3.24 -6.95
C GLY A 82 19.34 2.73 -6.97
N VAL A 83 19.75 3.06 -7.19
CA VAL A 83 20.84 2.69 -7.22
C VAL A 83 21.53 2.60 -6.25
N THR A 84 21.59 2.73 -6.00
CA THR A 84 21.99 2.68 -5.29
C THR A 84 22.22 2.23 -4.36
N HIS A 85 22.29 1.96 -4.26
CA HIS A 85 22.30 1.51 -3.53
C HIS A 85 23.01 0.93 -3.19
N GLY A 86 23.14 0.93 -3.47
CA GLY A 86 23.66 0.46 -3.42
C GLY A 86 24.49 0.39 -2.80
N HIS A 87 24.77 0.71 -2.86
CA HIS A 87 25.41 0.64 -2.46
C HIS A 87 26.03 0.54 -2.09
N ALA A 88 26.10 0.65 -2.14
CA ALA A 88 26.58 0.70 -1.93
C ALA A 88 26.90 0.72 -1.85
#